data_5cad4f3abb1d998970e54bd1b3e8afbc
#
_entry.id   5cad4f3abb1d998970e54bd1b3e8afbc
#
_cell.length_a   1.000
_cell.length_b   1.000
_cell.length_c   1.000
_cell.angle_alpha   90.00
_cell.angle_beta   90.00
_cell.angle_gamma   90.00
#
_symmetry.space_group_name_H-M   'P 1'
#
loop_
_entity.id
_entity.type
_entity.pdbx_description
1 polymer ?
#
loop_
_entity_poly.entity_id
_entity_poly.type
_entity_poly.pdbx_seq_one_letter_code
_entity_poly.pdbx_strand_id
1 'polypeptide(L)'
;NYRPSFAAQNLASQTSSHVGLVISAQDESHGARLLPLLSQALKGLNKSLLVQYVSDPVEQAAVIDDLQRQCVAVVVLGAVAADAPRNVIAFDRFGVAGSNSQGYDFAFATESACRYVIGKGHRNIALLVDSDSDDASRQMLEGYRNVLQNYSIPFNRQLVLTANDDVEQALLTLINSFSKYSVIIVKRDRYAAEAMRLLREFTIAVPQEVSLLSLEDSPLASLLYPPLTCISWPLEALLDNCIQRIRSLIDDRPTFTAEGRSLAGRLIPRQSVADIS
;
A
#
# COMPACT_ATOMS: atom_id res chain seq x y z
N ASN A 1 -28.80 7.94 -37.69
CA ASN A 1 -28.49 7.32 -36.40
C ASN A 1 -28.01 8.39 -35.42
N TYR A 2 -28.99 8.98 -34.70
CA TYR A 2 -28.68 9.92 -33.63
C TYR A 2 -28.14 9.13 -32.44
N ARG A 3 -26.88 9.38 -32.06
CA ARG A 3 -26.31 8.93 -30.77
C ARG A 3 -26.45 10.12 -29.82
N PRO A 4 -27.24 10.00 -28.72
CA PRO A 4 -27.31 11.05 -27.71
C PRO A 4 -25.93 11.38 -27.21
N SER A 5 -25.62 12.67 -27.04
CA SER A 5 -24.35 13.09 -26.41
C SER A 5 -24.31 12.60 -24.95
N PHE A 6 -23.11 12.33 -24.41
CA PHE A 6 -22.92 11.92 -23.02
C PHE A 6 -23.62 12.85 -22.03
N ALA A 7 -23.62 14.16 -22.28
CA ALA A 7 -24.31 15.14 -21.45
C ALA A 7 -25.86 14.94 -21.48
N ALA A 8 -26.46 14.56 -22.61
CA ALA A 8 -27.89 14.27 -22.73
C ALA A 8 -28.26 12.95 -22.03
N GLN A 9 -27.38 11.95 -22.02
CA GLN A 9 -27.59 10.69 -21.29
C GLN A 9 -27.51 10.89 -19.79
N ASN A 10 -26.56 11.71 -19.28
CA ASN A 10 -26.42 12.03 -17.85
C ASN A 10 -27.61 12.85 -17.33
N LEU A 11 -28.18 13.77 -18.13
CA LEU A 11 -29.41 14.50 -17.79
C LEU A 11 -30.64 13.59 -17.69
N ALA A 12 -30.70 12.55 -18.51
CA ALA A 12 -31.83 11.62 -18.54
C ALA A 12 -31.78 10.54 -17.43
N SER A 13 -30.59 10.21 -16.90
CA SER A 13 -30.42 9.08 -15.98
C SER A 13 -30.35 9.46 -14.49
N GLN A 14 -30.40 10.74 -14.12
CA GLN A 14 -30.24 11.26 -12.74
C GLN A 14 -29.02 10.73 -11.97
N THR A 15 -28.23 9.82 -12.54
CA THR A 15 -26.99 9.26 -11.91
C THR A 15 -25.80 9.39 -12.86
N SER A 16 -24.67 9.83 -12.35
CA SER A 16 -23.44 9.92 -13.13
C SER A 16 -23.03 8.56 -13.72
N SER A 17 -22.57 8.57 -14.97
CA SER A 17 -22.01 7.40 -15.64
C SER A 17 -20.56 7.11 -15.26
N HIS A 18 -19.95 7.90 -14.36
CA HIS A 18 -18.53 7.84 -14.05
C HIS A 18 -18.25 7.47 -12.59
N VAL A 19 -17.12 6.82 -12.39
CA VAL A 19 -16.44 6.64 -11.09
C VAL A 19 -15.06 7.28 -11.21
N GLY A 20 -14.67 8.10 -10.23
CA GLY A 20 -13.35 8.70 -10.15
C GLY A 20 -12.34 7.74 -9.51
N LEU A 21 -11.09 7.80 -9.94
CA LEU A 21 -9.95 7.18 -9.26
C LEU A 21 -8.85 8.23 -9.12
N VAL A 22 -8.49 8.53 -7.88
CA VAL A 22 -7.37 9.43 -7.55
C VAL A 22 -6.21 8.60 -7.06
N ILE A 23 -5.05 8.80 -7.67
CA ILE A 23 -3.81 8.06 -7.37
C ILE A 23 -2.75 9.06 -6.94
N SER A 24 -2.24 8.94 -5.71
CA SER A 24 -1.10 9.74 -5.26
C SER A 24 0.20 9.23 -5.90
N ALA A 25 1.19 10.12 -6.08
CA ALA A 25 2.49 9.76 -6.65
C ALA A 25 3.18 8.61 -5.88
N GLN A 26 2.96 8.54 -4.57
CA GLN A 26 3.53 7.47 -3.73
C GLN A 26 2.86 6.10 -3.96
N ASP A 27 1.62 6.07 -4.47
CA ASP A 27 0.83 4.85 -4.66
C ASP A 27 0.71 4.44 -6.14
N GLU A 28 1.59 4.98 -7.01
CA GLU A 28 1.57 4.74 -8.46
C GLU A 28 1.64 3.24 -8.81
N SER A 29 2.54 2.48 -8.19
CA SER A 29 2.68 1.04 -8.44
C SER A 29 1.42 0.26 -8.06
N HIS A 30 0.79 0.63 -6.94
CA HIS A 30 -0.48 0.06 -6.49
C HIS A 30 -1.62 0.47 -7.43
N GLY A 31 -1.65 1.74 -7.83
CA GLY A 31 -2.61 2.26 -8.81
C GLY A 31 -2.53 1.53 -10.14
N ALA A 32 -1.33 1.27 -10.65
CA ALA A 32 -1.13 0.52 -11.90
C ALA A 32 -1.70 -0.90 -11.83
N ARG A 33 -1.67 -1.56 -10.68
CA ARG A 33 -2.28 -2.89 -10.48
C ARG A 33 -3.80 -2.81 -10.33
N LEU A 34 -4.32 -1.81 -9.62
CA LEU A 34 -5.75 -1.63 -9.37
C LEU A 34 -6.52 -1.21 -10.62
N LEU A 35 -5.95 -0.31 -11.42
CA LEU A 35 -6.61 0.33 -12.55
C LEU A 35 -7.26 -0.64 -13.55
N PRO A 36 -6.58 -1.68 -14.06
CA PRO A 36 -7.22 -2.62 -14.99
C PRO A 36 -8.34 -3.43 -14.33
N LEU A 37 -8.18 -3.83 -13.08
CA LEU A 37 -9.17 -4.62 -12.34
C LEU A 37 -10.42 -3.79 -12.03
N LEU A 38 -10.25 -2.57 -11.54
CA LEU A 38 -11.35 -1.64 -11.27
C LEU A 38 -12.10 -1.27 -12.55
N SER A 39 -11.35 -0.97 -13.63
CA SER A 39 -11.96 -0.67 -14.94
C SER A 39 -12.79 -1.83 -15.47
N GLN A 40 -12.31 -3.06 -15.34
CA GLN A 40 -13.06 -4.25 -15.75
C GLN A 40 -14.32 -4.45 -14.91
N ALA A 41 -14.23 -4.32 -13.59
CA ALA A 41 -15.35 -4.48 -12.68
C ALA A 41 -16.45 -3.42 -12.93
N LEU A 42 -16.06 -2.17 -13.20
CA LEU A 42 -17.00 -1.07 -13.50
C LEU A 42 -17.74 -1.24 -14.82
N LYS A 43 -17.17 -1.92 -15.82
CA LYS A 43 -17.89 -2.28 -17.06
C LYS A 43 -19.14 -3.11 -16.76
N GLY A 44 -19.08 -4.02 -15.77
CA GLY A 44 -20.24 -4.78 -15.31
C GLY A 44 -21.34 -3.94 -14.65
N LEU A 45 -21.04 -2.70 -14.28
CA LEU A 45 -21.97 -1.72 -13.73
C LEU A 45 -22.38 -0.63 -14.74
N ASN A 46 -21.98 -0.76 -16.01
CA ASN A 46 -22.14 0.28 -17.05
C ASN A 46 -21.56 1.64 -16.62
N LYS A 47 -20.44 1.64 -15.90
CA LYS A 47 -19.71 2.83 -15.45
C LYS A 47 -18.35 2.92 -16.13
N SER A 48 -17.93 4.17 -16.40
CA SER A 48 -16.61 4.51 -16.92
C SER A 48 -15.72 5.02 -15.81
N LEU A 49 -14.41 4.80 -15.91
CA LEU A 49 -13.42 5.25 -14.95
C LEU A 49 -12.78 6.56 -15.41
N LEU A 50 -12.77 7.57 -14.53
CA LEU A 50 -11.98 8.81 -14.68
C LEU A 50 -10.79 8.72 -13.74
N VAL A 51 -9.57 8.83 -14.27
CA VAL A 51 -8.34 8.68 -13.47
C VAL A 51 -7.62 10.02 -13.38
N GLN A 52 -7.21 10.38 -12.19
CA GLN A 52 -6.38 11.55 -11.90
C GLN A 52 -5.18 11.14 -11.06
N TYR A 53 -3.99 11.57 -11.48
CA TYR A 53 -2.76 11.46 -10.71
C TYR A 53 -2.52 12.79 -10.01
N VAL A 54 -2.12 12.73 -8.75
CA VAL A 54 -1.88 13.92 -7.92
C VAL A 54 -0.51 13.83 -7.25
N SER A 55 0.17 14.97 -7.16
CA SER A 55 1.53 15.07 -6.65
C SER A 55 1.58 15.45 -5.18
N ASP A 56 0.59 16.19 -4.69
CA ASP A 56 0.56 16.69 -3.33
C ASP A 56 -0.86 16.64 -2.71
N PRO A 57 -0.98 16.72 -1.37
CA PRO A 57 -2.27 16.64 -0.67
C PRO A 57 -3.25 17.78 -0.98
N VAL A 58 -2.78 18.96 -1.34
CA VAL A 58 -3.65 20.12 -1.65
C VAL A 58 -4.30 19.92 -3.01
N GLU A 59 -3.50 19.51 -4.00
CA GLU A 59 -3.99 19.11 -5.32
C GLU A 59 -5.00 17.97 -5.18
N GLN A 60 -4.70 16.98 -4.33
CA GLN A 60 -5.58 15.83 -4.11
C GLN A 60 -6.97 16.26 -3.61
N ALA A 61 -7.06 17.16 -2.64
CA ALA A 61 -8.33 17.64 -2.11
C ALA A 61 -9.16 18.35 -3.20
N ALA A 62 -8.54 19.22 -4.00
CA ALA A 62 -9.20 19.91 -5.09
C ALA A 62 -9.72 18.94 -6.18
N VAL A 63 -8.92 17.94 -6.54
CA VAL A 63 -9.30 16.91 -7.52
C VAL A 63 -10.45 16.04 -7.00
N ILE A 64 -10.45 15.67 -5.71
CA ILE A 64 -11.56 14.93 -5.09
C ILE A 64 -12.85 15.75 -5.20
N ASP A 65 -12.82 17.05 -4.83
CA ASP A 65 -13.97 17.93 -4.90
C ASP A 65 -14.53 18.07 -6.35
N ASP A 66 -13.66 18.13 -7.33
CA ASP A 66 -14.08 18.19 -8.74
C ASP A 66 -14.71 16.89 -9.22
N LEU A 67 -14.11 15.75 -8.88
CA LEU A 67 -14.62 14.44 -9.27
C LEU A 67 -15.94 14.10 -8.56
N GLN A 68 -16.16 14.56 -7.32
CA GLN A 68 -17.43 14.36 -6.62
C GLN A 68 -18.63 14.97 -7.36
N ARG A 69 -18.42 16.07 -8.10
CA ARG A 69 -19.47 16.72 -8.89
C ARG A 69 -19.81 15.97 -10.18
N GLN A 70 -18.92 15.11 -10.64
CA GLN A 70 -19.01 14.42 -11.93
C GLN A 70 -19.21 12.91 -11.81
N CYS A 71 -18.88 12.33 -10.65
CA CYS A 71 -18.84 10.90 -10.44
C CYS A 71 -19.84 10.44 -9.38
N VAL A 72 -20.37 9.23 -9.51
CA VAL A 72 -21.22 8.59 -8.49
C VAL A 72 -20.42 8.23 -7.25
N ALA A 73 -19.16 7.89 -7.44
CA ALA A 73 -18.18 7.58 -6.38
C ALA A 73 -16.79 8.05 -6.79
N VAL A 74 -15.94 8.38 -5.81
CA VAL A 74 -14.53 8.68 -6.00
C VAL A 74 -13.72 7.72 -5.13
N VAL A 75 -12.95 6.86 -5.77
CA VAL A 75 -11.99 5.95 -5.12
C VAL A 75 -10.65 6.66 -4.99
N VAL A 76 -10.06 6.65 -3.83
CA VAL A 76 -8.81 7.37 -3.54
C VAL A 76 -7.75 6.40 -3.05
N LEU A 77 -6.63 6.32 -3.77
CA LEU A 77 -5.38 5.76 -3.28
C LEU A 77 -4.58 6.90 -2.66
N GLY A 78 -4.48 6.89 -1.35
CA GLY A 78 -3.87 7.99 -0.61
C GLY A 78 -4.64 8.36 0.66
N ALA A 79 -4.23 9.43 1.32
CA ALA A 79 -4.92 9.92 2.50
C ALA A 79 -6.28 10.56 2.13
N VAL A 80 -7.30 10.29 2.93
CA VAL A 80 -8.63 10.87 2.82
C VAL A 80 -8.99 11.52 4.14
N ALA A 81 -9.61 12.70 4.12
CA ALA A 81 -10.07 13.37 5.32
C ALA A 81 -11.08 12.51 6.11
N ALA A 82 -11.05 12.59 7.44
CA ALA A 82 -11.93 11.78 8.29
C ALA A 82 -13.42 12.11 8.11
N ASP A 83 -13.73 13.33 7.68
CA ASP A 83 -15.06 13.85 7.40
C ASP A 83 -15.44 13.77 5.90
N ALA A 84 -14.67 13.04 5.11
CA ALA A 84 -14.92 12.90 3.68
C ALA A 84 -16.35 12.41 3.40
N PRO A 85 -17.00 12.94 2.35
CA PRO A 85 -18.36 12.54 1.98
C PRO A 85 -18.48 11.04 1.71
N ARG A 86 -19.70 10.52 1.90
CA ARG A 86 -20.05 9.09 1.76
C ARG A 86 -19.63 8.48 0.42
N ASN A 87 -19.61 9.27 -0.66
CA ASN A 87 -19.23 8.84 -2.01
C ASN A 87 -17.70 8.89 -2.27
N VAL A 88 -16.90 9.32 -1.30
CA VAL A 88 -15.44 9.18 -1.33
C VAL A 88 -15.05 7.89 -0.61
N ILE A 89 -14.37 7.02 -1.33
CA ILE A 89 -13.99 5.68 -0.87
C ILE A 89 -12.46 5.66 -0.72
N ALA A 90 -11.97 5.69 0.52
CA ALA A 90 -10.57 5.42 0.77
C ALA A 90 -10.28 3.95 0.44
N PHE A 91 -9.41 3.71 -0.53
CA PHE A 91 -8.96 2.37 -0.90
C PHE A 91 -7.68 2.05 -0.13
N ASP A 92 -7.55 0.83 0.39
CA ASP A 92 -6.43 0.30 1.17
C ASP A 92 -6.06 1.01 2.49
N ARG A 93 -6.93 1.86 3.02
CA ARG A 93 -6.72 2.53 4.32
C ARG A 93 -7.54 1.85 5.42
N PHE A 94 -6.84 1.24 6.38
CA PHE A 94 -7.40 0.66 7.59
C PHE A 94 -7.25 1.64 8.77
N GLY A 95 -8.28 1.73 9.60
CA GLY A 95 -8.20 2.45 10.87
C GLY A 95 -8.47 3.95 10.83
N VAL A 96 -8.94 4.50 9.70
CA VAL A 96 -9.42 5.89 9.67
C VAL A 96 -10.74 5.95 10.44
N ALA A 97 -10.74 6.58 11.62
CA ALA A 97 -11.91 6.71 12.47
C ALA A 97 -13.08 7.36 11.69
N GLY A 98 -14.24 6.69 11.70
CA GLY A 98 -15.46 7.17 11.03
C GLY A 98 -15.56 6.80 9.54
N SER A 99 -14.54 6.23 8.92
CA SER A 99 -14.63 5.73 7.56
C SER A 99 -14.96 4.23 7.56
N ASN A 100 -15.93 3.84 6.72
CA ASN A 100 -16.18 2.43 6.38
C ASN A 100 -15.07 1.88 5.47
N SER A 101 -13.79 2.17 5.80
CA SER A 101 -12.63 1.80 5.01
C SER A 101 -12.14 0.42 5.42
N GLN A 102 -11.88 -0.42 4.44
CA GLN A 102 -11.09 -1.62 4.62
C GLN A 102 -9.69 -1.36 4.08
N GLY A 103 -8.69 -1.83 4.78
CA GLY A 103 -7.31 -1.61 4.38
C GLY A 103 -6.40 -2.75 4.82
N TYR A 104 -5.16 -2.63 4.48
CA TYR A 104 -4.12 -3.58 4.84
C TYR A 104 -3.69 -3.37 6.29
N ASP A 105 -3.55 -4.47 7.02
CA ASP A 105 -3.01 -4.47 8.39
C ASP A 105 -1.49 -4.50 8.34
N PHE A 106 -0.87 -3.32 8.26
CA PHE A 106 0.58 -3.21 8.21
C PHE A 106 1.26 -3.61 9.53
N ALA A 107 0.58 -3.49 10.67
CA ALA A 107 1.11 -3.97 11.95
C ALA A 107 1.25 -5.50 11.91
N PHE A 108 0.19 -6.22 11.58
CA PHE A 108 0.21 -7.67 11.47
C PHE A 108 1.17 -8.17 10.38
N ALA A 109 1.24 -7.48 9.24
CA ALA A 109 2.16 -7.83 8.16
C ALA A 109 3.62 -7.72 8.60
N THR A 110 3.97 -6.62 9.30
CA THR A 110 5.30 -6.41 9.84
C THR A 110 5.63 -7.42 10.92
N GLU A 111 4.68 -7.73 11.81
CA GLU A 111 4.83 -8.82 12.78
C GLU A 111 5.13 -10.16 12.09
N SER A 112 4.38 -10.50 11.05
CA SER A 112 4.54 -11.75 10.30
C SER A 112 5.91 -11.81 9.62
N ALA A 113 6.35 -10.72 9.00
CA ALA A 113 7.67 -10.58 8.39
C ALA A 113 8.80 -10.73 9.43
N CYS A 114 8.68 -10.04 10.57
CA CYS A 114 9.66 -10.14 11.66
C CYS A 114 9.74 -11.55 12.24
N ARG A 115 8.59 -12.20 12.52
CA ARG A 115 8.56 -13.59 13.00
C ARG A 115 9.23 -14.55 12.02
N TYR A 116 9.02 -14.36 10.74
CA TYR A 116 9.64 -15.18 9.70
C TYR A 116 11.17 -15.05 9.72
N VAL A 117 11.69 -13.83 9.71
CA VAL A 117 13.15 -13.64 9.71
C VAL A 117 13.79 -14.02 11.06
N ILE A 118 13.10 -13.85 12.18
CA ILE A 118 13.54 -14.34 13.49
C ILE A 118 13.60 -15.87 13.52
N GLY A 119 12.62 -16.54 12.90
CA GLY A 119 12.60 -18.01 12.72
C GLY A 119 13.76 -18.50 11.83
N LYS A 120 14.33 -17.64 11.00
CA LYS A 120 15.54 -17.88 10.18
C LYS A 120 16.86 -17.47 10.89
N GLY A 121 16.81 -17.18 12.18
CA GLY A 121 17.99 -16.85 13.00
C GLY A 121 18.31 -15.36 13.10
N HIS A 122 17.67 -14.49 12.32
CA HIS A 122 17.94 -13.05 12.37
C HIS A 122 17.52 -12.42 13.70
N ARG A 123 18.37 -11.55 14.25
CA ARG A 123 18.11 -10.81 15.50
C ARG A 123 18.35 -9.29 15.34
N ASN A 124 19.16 -8.90 14.36
CA ASN A 124 19.45 -7.50 14.04
C ASN A 124 18.67 -7.14 12.77
N ILE A 125 17.45 -6.65 12.96
CA ILE A 125 16.48 -6.39 11.89
C ILE A 125 16.40 -4.90 11.66
N ALA A 126 16.73 -4.43 10.46
CA ALA A 126 16.50 -3.05 10.06
C ALA A 126 15.11 -2.92 9.43
N LEU A 127 14.43 -1.79 9.70
CA LEU A 127 13.11 -1.47 9.16
C LEU A 127 13.17 -0.14 8.41
N LEU A 128 12.75 -0.13 7.14
CA LEU A 128 12.65 1.08 6.32
C LEU A 128 11.17 1.38 6.03
N VAL A 129 10.70 2.52 6.52
CA VAL A 129 9.34 3.05 6.34
C VAL A 129 9.32 4.27 5.43
N ASP A 130 8.13 4.70 4.95
CA ASP A 130 8.01 5.86 4.05
C ASP A 130 8.28 7.18 4.79
N SER A 131 7.48 7.51 5.81
CA SER A 131 7.62 8.71 6.61
C SER A 131 7.07 8.53 8.02
N ASP A 132 7.49 9.38 8.95
CA ASP A 132 6.99 9.35 10.33
C ASP A 132 5.51 9.79 10.45
N SER A 133 5.00 10.53 9.48
CA SER A 133 3.61 11.00 9.42
C SER A 133 2.64 10.01 8.76
N ASP A 134 3.15 9.02 8.02
CA ASP A 134 2.35 8.04 7.32
C ASP A 134 1.76 6.99 8.28
N ASP A 135 0.44 6.74 8.15
CA ASP A 135 -0.27 5.81 9.04
C ASP A 135 0.22 4.37 8.90
N ALA A 136 0.49 3.91 7.68
CA ALA A 136 1.06 2.59 7.44
C ALA A 136 2.44 2.45 8.09
N SER A 137 3.28 3.50 8.03
CA SER A 137 4.60 3.53 8.69
C SER A 137 4.48 3.43 10.20
N ARG A 138 3.48 4.10 10.82
CA ARG A 138 3.22 3.96 12.27
C ARG A 138 2.79 2.54 12.63
N GLN A 139 1.89 1.94 11.87
CA GLN A 139 1.47 0.55 12.05
C GLN A 139 2.65 -0.43 11.90
N MET A 140 3.51 -0.23 10.89
CA MET A 140 4.73 -1.03 10.72
C MET A 140 5.63 -0.95 11.93
N LEU A 141 5.88 0.26 12.46
CA LEU A 141 6.71 0.46 13.64
C LEU A 141 6.10 -0.17 14.89
N GLU A 142 4.78 -0.13 15.03
CA GLU A 142 4.05 -0.79 16.12
C GLU A 142 4.25 -2.31 16.05
N GLY A 143 3.95 -2.94 14.91
CA GLY A 143 4.15 -4.39 14.71
C GLY A 143 5.61 -4.82 14.90
N TYR A 144 6.56 -4.01 14.44
CA TYR A 144 7.99 -4.26 14.65
C TYR A 144 8.35 -4.26 16.15
N ARG A 145 7.93 -3.24 16.91
CA ARG A 145 8.19 -3.15 18.36
C ARG A 145 7.56 -4.31 19.12
N ASN A 146 6.32 -4.67 18.80
CA ASN A 146 5.59 -5.76 19.43
C ASN A 146 6.36 -7.09 19.30
N VAL A 147 6.85 -7.38 18.10
CA VAL A 147 7.62 -8.62 17.88
C VAL A 147 8.96 -8.60 18.60
N LEU A 148 9.71 -7.51 18.51
CA LEU A 148 10.98 -7.41 19.24
C LEU A 148 10.78 -7.65 20.74
N GLN A 149 9.74 -7.06 21.33
CA GLN A 149 9.40 -7.27 22.73
C GLN A 149 9.07 -8.74 23.03
N ASN A 150 8.23 -9.37 22.20
CA ASN A 150 7.81 -10.77 22.37
C ASN A 150 8.98 -11.76 22.29
N TYR A 151 10.00 -11.43 21.50
CA TYR A 151 11.20 -12.27 21.35
C TYR A 151 12.38 -11.80 22.21
N SER A 152 12.18 -10.83 23.12
CA SER A 152 13.21 -10.25 23.99
C SER A 152 14.42 -9.70 23.22
N ILE A 153 14.18 -9.14 22.01
CA ILE A 153 15.19 -8.48 21.20
C ILE A 153 15.18 -6.97 21.55
N PRO A 154 16.32 -6.38 21.94
CA PRO A 154 16.37 -4.96 22.26
C PRO A 154 16.01 -4.09 21.05
N PHE A 155 15.15 -3.08 21.27
CA PHE A 155 14.84 -2.08 20.24
C PHE A 155 16.05 -1.16 20.03
N ASN A 156 16.51 -1.06 18.78
CA ASN A 156 17.57 -0.13 18.38
C ASN A 156 17.02 0.90 17.39
N ARG A 157 16.95 2.17 17.80
CA ARG A 157 16.44 3.27 16.96
C ARG A 157 17.26 3.47 15.67
N GLN A 158 18.55 3.15 15.69
CA GLN A 158 19.43 3.27 14.52
C GLN A 158 19.09 2.28 13.39
N LEU A 159 18.31 1.22 13.69
CA LEU A 159 17.83 0.25 12.70
C LEU A 159 16.45 0.60 12.15
N VAL A 160 15.85 1.71 12.56
CA VAL A 160 14.60 2.23 12.00
C VAL A 160 14.91 3.42 11.13
N LEU A 161 14.65 3.29 9.84
CA LEU A 161 14.97 4.26 8.82
C LEU A 161 13.66 4.84 8.24
N THR A 162 13.70 6.10 7.88
CA THR A 162 12.60 6.79 7.24
C THR A 162 13.07 7.30 5.88
N ALA A 163 12.37 6.94 4.81
CA ALA A 163 12.74 7.32 3.45
C ALA A 163 12.60 8.83 3.21
N ASN A 164 11.51 9.46 3.69
CA ASN A 164 11.21 10.89 3.49
C ASN A 164 11.49 11.35 2.05
N ASP A 165 11.04 10.56 1.07
CA ASP A 165 11.24 10.74 -0.38
C ASP A 165 12.69 10.52 -0.88
N ASP A 166 13.65 10.22 0.00
CA ASP A 166 15.03 9.87 -0.37
C ASP A 166 15.44 8.52 0.22
N VAL A 167 15.03 7.45 -0.47
CA VAL A 167 15.33 6.07 -0.09
C VAL A 167 16.82 5.77 -0.13
N GLU A 168 17.53 6.32 -1.12
CA GLU A 168 18.96 6.13 -1.30
C GLU A 168 19.73 6.66 -0.09
N GLN A 169 19.45 7.88 0.35
CA GLN A 169 20.10 8.49 1.50
C GLN A 169 19.80 7.72 2.80
N ALA A 170 18.57 7.24 2.98
CA ALA A 170 18.21 6.42 4.14
C ALA A 170 19.01 5.11 4.17
N LEU A 171 19.14 4.43 3.05
CA LEU A 171 19.91 3.19 2.92
C LEU A 171 21.42 3.43 3.08
N LEU A 172 21.97 4.49 2.50
CA LEU A 172 23.37 4.88 2.68
C LEU A 172 23.69 5.16 4.15
N THR A 173 22.76 5.79 4.88
CA THR A 173 22.89 6.02 6.32
C THR A 173 22.99 4.70 7.08
N LEU A 174 22.20 3.68 6.72
CA LEU A 174 22.27 2.36 7.32
C LEU A 174 23.59 1.64 6.97
N ILE A 175 23.96 1.61 5.69
CA ILE A 175 25.16 0.91 5.19
C ILE A 175 26.43 1.48 5.84
N ASN A 176 26.50 2.81 6.00
CA ASN A 176 27.65 3.49 6.63
C ASN A 176 27.58 3.53 8.16
N SER A 177 26.49 3.01 8.77
CA SER A 177 26.36 2.99 10.22
C SER A 177 27.25 1.92 10.87
N PHE A 178 27.61 2.11 12.14
CA PHE A 178 28.26 1.07 12.93
C PHE A 178 27.29 0.02 13.50
N SER A 179 25.98 0.18 13.21
CA SER A 179 24.96 -0.75 13.70
C SER A 179 25.00 -2.05 12.90
N LYS A 180 25.09 -3.16 13.61
CA LYS A 180 24.99 -4.49 12.98
C LYS A 180 23.55 -4.75 12.57
N TYR A 181 23.35 -5.19 11.34
CA TYR A 181 22.07 -5.71 10.84
C TYR A 181 22.34 -6.91 9.93
N SER A 182 21.40 -7.83 9.86
CA SER A 182 21.49 -9.03 9.02
C SER A 182 20.30 -9.16 8.06
N VAL A 183 19.28 -8.32 8.25
CA VAL A 183 18.11 -8.26 7.37
C VAL A 183 17.55 -6.85 7.36
N ILE A 184 17.04 -6.42 6.19
CA ILE A 184 16.31 -5.17 6.02
C ILE A 184 14.89 -5.52 5.59
N ILE A 185 13.90 -5.06 6.36
CA ILE A 185 12.48 -5.13 5.99
C ILE A 185 12.08 -3.76 5.45
N VAL A 186 11.52 -3.74 4.25
CA VAL A 186 11.11 -2.51 3.57
C VAL A 186 9.61 -2.51 3.30
N LYS A 187 8.99 -1.33 3.22
CA LYS A 187 7.56 -1.22 2.91
C LYS A 187 7.25 -1.60 1.47
N ARG A 188 8.08 -1.17 0.52
CA ARG A 188 7.83 -1.31 -0.93
C ARG A 188 8.92 -2.13 -1.60
N ASP A 189 8.56 -2.93 -2.60
CA ASP A 189 9.54 -3.74 -3.36
C ASP A 189 10.50 -2.87 -4.19
N ARG A 190 10.10 -1.67 -4.63
CA ARG A 190 11.03 -0.69 -5.23
C ARG A 190 12.15 -0.27 -4.26
N TYR A 191 11.87 -0.20 -2.94
CA TYR A 191 12.90 0.08 -1.94
C TYR A 191 13.86 -1.09 -1.77
N ALA A 192 13.35 -2.32 -1.90
CA ALA A 192 14.21 -3.51 -1.93
C ALA A 192 15.10 -3.53 -3.18
N ALA A 193 14.58 -3.12 -4.34
CA ALA A 193 15.37 -3.00 -5.56
C ALA A 193 16.52 -2.00 -5.40
N GLU A 194 16.24 -0.85 -4.80
CA GLU A 194 17.24 0.18 -4.49
C GLU A 194 18.26 -0.34 -3.47
N ALA A 195 17.80 -1.02 -2.43
CA ALA A 195 18.69 -1.66 -1.44
C ALA A 195 19.61 -2.70 -2.10
N MET A 196 19.08 -3.55 -3.00
CA MET A 196 19.90 -4.53 -3.75
C MET A 196 20.95 -3.85 -4.62
N ARG A 197 20.59 -2.71 -5.25
CA ARG A 197 21.55 -1.94 -6.07
C ARG A 197 22.69 -1.42 -5.20
N LEU A 198 22.37 -0.72 -4.11
CA LEU A 198 23.36 -0.16 -3.20
C LEU A 198 24.23 -1.23 -2.53
N LEU A 199 23.62 -2.28 -1.98
CA LEU A 199 24.37 -3.38 -1.35
C LEU A 199 25.37 -3.98 -2.31
N ARG A 200 25.00 -4.14 -3.60
CA ARG A 200 25.93 -4.62 -4.64
C ARG A 200 27.08 -3.64 -4.89
N GLU A 201 26.82 -2.33 -4.92
CA GLU A 201 27.88 -1.31 -5.08
C GLU A 201 28.87 -1.34 -3.91
N PHE A 202 28.40 -1.65 -2.70
CA PHE A 202 29.24 -1.85 -1.53
C PHE A 202 29.78 -3.28 -1.38
N THR A 203 29.62 -4.13 -2.42
CA THR A 203 30.05 -5.54 -2.42
C THR A 203 29.46 -6.41 -1.31
N ILE A 204 28.27 -6.05 -0.81
CA ILE A 204 27.52 -6.80 0.22
C ILE A 204 26.59 -7.78 -0.48
N ALA A 205 26.75 -9.07 -0.21
CA ALA A 205 25.98 -10.12 -0.89
C ALA A 205 24.58 -10.31 -0.28
N VAL A 206 23.55 -10.36 -1.16
CA VAL A 206 22.16 -10.70 -0.79
C VAL A 206 21.85 -12.11 -1.32
N PRO A 207 21.36 -13.03 -0.48
CA PRO A 207 21.03 -12.90 0.96
C PRO A 207 22.14 -13.26 1.93
N GLN A 208 23.38 -13.59 1.47
CA GLN A 208 24.41 -14.26 2.25
C GLN A 208 24.91 -13.39 3.41
N GLU A 209 25.06 -12.09 3.20
CA GLU A 209 25.50 -11.13 4.23
C GLU A 209 24.33 -10.32 4.79
N VAL A 210 23.43 -9.89 3.90
CA VAL A 210 22.23 -9.12 4.27
C VAL A 210 21.01 -9.68 3.55
N SER A 211 20.02 -10.11 4.30
CA SER A 211 18.72 -10.53 3.77
C SER A 211 17.80 -9.34 3.49
N LEU A 212 16.86 -9.50 2.55
CA LEU A 212 15.86 -8.49 2.23
C LEU A 212 14.46 -9.10 2.22
N LEU A 213 13.48 -8.35 2.77
CA LEU A 213 12.07 -8.70 2.75
C LEU A 213 11.23 -7.44 2.50
N SER A 214 10.22 -7.52 1.65
CA SER A 214 9.27 -6.42 1.37
C SER A 214 7.88 -6.71 1.91
N LEU A 215 7.18 -5.67 2.34
CA LEU A 215 5.74 -5.75 2.65
C LEU A 215 4.86 -5.51 1.43
N GLU A 216 5.43 -5.54 0.23
CA GLU A 216 4.72 -5.44 -1.05
C GLU A 216 5.14 -6.59 -1.97
N ASP A 217 4.20 -7.10 -2.79
CA ASP A 217 4.42 -8.14 -3.79
C ASP A 217 3.91 -7.65 -5.15
N SER A 218 4.69 -6.81 -5.82
CA SER A 218 4.44 -6.45 -7.21
C SER A 218 5.15 -7.43 -8.16
N PRO A 219 4.90 -7.37 -9.47
CA PRO A 219 5.65 -8.15 -10.46
C PRO A 219 7.17 -7.98 -10.34
N LEU A 220 7.65 -6.82 -9.86
CA LEU A 220 9.07 -6.55 -9.63
C LEU A 220 9.69 -7.56 -8.65
N ALA A 221 8.99 -7.92 -7.58
CA ALA A 221 9.51 -8.81 -6.53
C ALA A 221 10.00 -10.16 -7.08
N SER A 222 9.34 -10.70 -8.10
CA SER A 222 9.74 -11.96 -8.75
C SER A 222 10.84 -11.80 -9.80
N LEU A 223 11.05 -10.59 -10.30
CA LEU A 223 12.04 -10.28 -11.35
C LEU A 223 13.39 -9.85 -10.77
N LEU A 224 13.44 -9.48 -9.49
CA LEU A 224 14.69 -9.15 -8.81
C LEU A 224 15.59 -10.38 -8.68
N TYR A 225 16.88 -10.16 -8.52
CA TYR A 225 17.86 -11.24 -8.32
C TYR A 225 18.72 -10.94 -7.07
N PRO A 226 18.61 -11.79 -6.03
CA PRO A 226 17.69 -12.93 -5.92
C PRO A 226 16.20 -12.50 -5.86
N PRO A 227 15.25 -13.39 -6.25
CA PRO A 227 13.81 -13.11 -6.13
C PRO A 227 13.43 -12.76 -4.70
N LEU A 228 12.64 -11.69 -4.54
CA LEU A 228 12.38 -11.05 -3.25
C LEU A 228 11.29 -11.79 -2.46
N THR A 229 11.60 -12.18 -1.23
CA THR A 229 10.63 -12.60 -0.22
C THR A 229 9.75 -11.41 0.17
N CYS A 230 8.44 -11.59 0.21
CA CYS A 230 7.52 -10.47 0.40
C CYS A 230 6.20 -10.85 1.05
N ILE A 231 5.40 -9.84 1.38
CA ILE A 231 4.00 -9.97 1.79
C ILE A 231 3.11 -9.67 0.59
N SER A 232 2.27 -10.63 0.20
CA SER A 232 1.26 -10.46 -0.83
C SER A 232 -0.08 -10.10 -0.21
N TRP A 233 -0.70 -9.03 -0.72
CA TRP A 233 -1.98 -8.50 -0.23
C TRP A 233 -3.15 -9.01 -1.07
N PRO A 234 -4.33 -9.28 -0.45
CA PRO A 234 -5.51 -9.75 -1.16
C PRO A 234 -6.24 -8.60 -1.88
N LEU A 235 -5.65 -8.12 -2.99
CA LEU A 235 -6.18 -6.98 -3.76
C LEU A 235 -7.59 -7.24 -4.28
N GLU A 236 -7.91 -8.48 -4.67
CA GLU A 236 -9.24 -8.87 -5.16
C GLU A 236 -10.31 -8.68 -4.06
N ALA A 237 -10.02 -9.03 -2.82
CA ALA A 237 -10.95 -8.84 -1.72
C ALA A 237 -11.21 -7.36 -1.43
N LEU A 238 -10.19 -6.50 -1.53
CA LEU A 238 -10.36 -5.05 -1.44
C LEU A 238 -11.21 -4.51 -2.58
N LEU A 239 -10.95 -4.96 -3.80
CA LEU A 239 -11.69 -4.56 -4.98
C LEU A 239 -13.17 -4.94 -4.85
N ASP A 240 -13.48 -6.17 -4.44
CA ASP A 240 -14.87 -6.62 -4.26
C ASP A 240 -15.63 -5.74 -3.27
N ASN A 241 -15.01 -5.38 -2.16
CA ASN A 241 -15.60 -4.48 -1.18
C ASN A 241 -15.81 -3.06 -1.74
N CYS A 242 -14.83 -2.54 -2.48
CA CYS A 242 -14.95 -1.25 -3.16
C CYS A 242 -16.13 -1.26 -4.16
N ILE A 243 -16.26 -2.30 -4.97
CA ILE A 243 -17.36 -2.46 -5.93
C ILE A 243 -18.71 -2.59 -5.23
N GLN A 244 -18.80 -3.29 -4.12
CA GLN A 244 -20.04 -3.38 -3.33
C GLN A 244 -20.46 -1.99 -2.80
N ARG A 245 -19.51 -1.18 -2.33
CA ARG A 245 -19.78 0.21 -1.92
C ARG A 245 -20.25 1.06 -3.10
N ILE A 246 -19.59 0.98 -4.24
CA ILE A 246 -20.02 1.69 -5.45
C ILE A 246 -21.44 1.29 -5.84
N ARG A 247 -21.78 0.01 -5.79
CA ARG A 247 -23.18 -0.47 -6.06
C ARG A 247 -24.17 0.13 -5.08
N SER A 248 -23.85 0.16 -3.79
CA SER A 248 -24.75 0.74 -2.78
C SER A 248 -25.01 2.24 -3.00
N LEU A 249 -24.01 2.97 -3.53
CA LEU A 249 -24.15 4.38 -3.91
C LEU A 249 -25.00 4.55 -5.18
N ILE A 250 -24.88 3.65 -6.16
CA ILE A 250 -25.69 3.65 -7.38
C ILE A 250 -27.17 3.37 -7.05
N ASP A 251 -27.43 2.41 -6.15
CA ASP A 251 -28.76 1.97 -5.78
C ASP A 251 -29.41 2.84 -4.70
N ASP A 252 -28.73 3.88 -4.23
CA ASP A 252 -29.09 4.73 -3.09
C ASP A 252 -29.51 3.93 -1.84
N ARG A 253 -28.86 2.80 -1.61
CA ARG A 253 -29.06 1.97 -0.42
C ARG A 253 -28.20 2.44 0.75
N PRO A 254 -28.61 2.19 2.01
CA PRO A 254 -27.70 2.39 3.14
C PRO A 254 -26.40 1.64 2.87
N THR A 255 -25.27 2.33 2.98
CA THR A 255 -23.96 1.71 2.80
C THR A 255 -23.84 0.54 3.77
N PHE A 256 -23.50 -0.61 3.24
CA PHE A 256 -23.08 -1.75 4.02
C PHE A 256 -21.90 -1.28 4.90
N THR A 257 -22.12 -1.21 6.20
CA THR A 257 -21.03 -1.01 7.14
C THR A 257 -20.23 -2.30 7.13
N ALA A 258 -19.23 -2.40 6.26
CA ALA A 258 -18.17 -3.36 6.48
C ALA A 258 -17.55 -2.92 7.81
N GLU A 259 -17.89 -3.63 8.89
CA GLU A 259 -17.14 -3.53 10.13
C GLU A 259 -15.67 -3.59 9.73
N GLY A 260 -14.89 -2.56 10.12
CA GLY A 260 -13.53 -2.35 9.66
C GLY A 260 -12.68 -3.62 9.79
N ARG A 261 -12.69 -4.46 8.76
CA ARG A 261 -11.89 -5.68 8.71
C ARG A 261 -10.55 -5.33 8.11
N SER A 262 -9.51 -5.47 8.92
CA SER A 262 -8.15 -5.48 8.40
C SER A 262 -7.96 -6.71 7.51
N LEU A 263 -7.32 -6.50 6.37
CA LEU A 263 -6.94 -7.57 5.47
C LEU A 263 -5.50 -7.97 5.77
N ALA A 264 -5.32 -9.23 6.18
CA ALA A 264 -4.01 -9.77 6.45
C ALA A 264 -3.29 -10.11 5.12
N GLY A 265 -2.04 -9.65 5.02
CA GLY A 265 -1.15 -10.08 3.95
C GLY A 265 -0.62 -11.49 4.19
N ARG A 266 -0.30 -12.22 3.10
CA ARG A 266 0.31 -13.54 3.14
C ARG A 266 1.78 -13.47 2.80
N LEU A 267 2.64 -14.07 3.63
CA LEU A 267 4.06 -14.21 3.33
C LEU A 267 4.28 -15.14 2.11
N ILE A 268 5.09 -14.67 1.17
CA ILE A 268 5.57 -15.41 0.00
C ILE A 268 7.09 -15.55 0.11
N PRO A 269 7.59 -16.68 0.63
CA PRO A 269 9.03 -16.94 0.71
C PRO A 269 9.61 -17.08 -0.69
N ARG A 270 10.75 -16.40 -0.93
CA ARG A 270 11.58 -16.53 -2.13
C ARG A 270 13.05 -16.67 -1.69
N GLN A 271 14.01 -16.13 -2.47
CA GLN A 271 15.45 -16.40 -2.28
C GLN A 271 16.22 -15.25 -1.59
N SER A 272 15.57 -14.14 -1.23
CA SER A 272 16.25 -12.96 -0.68
C SER A 272 16.45 -13.00 0.85
N VAL A 273 16.04 -14.08 1.53
CA VAL A 273 16.23 -14.26 2.97
C VAL A 273 17.02 -15.54 3.21
N ALA A 274 18.20 -15.40 3.83
CA ALA A 274 19.04 -16.52 4.25
C ALA A 274 18.51 -17.17 5.54
N ASP A 275 18.87 -18.44 5.73
CA ASP A 275 18.75 -19.15 7.01
C ASP A 275 20.12 -19.09 7.70
N ILE A 276 20.17 -18.45 8.87
CA ILE A 276 21.37 -18.25 9.67
C ILE A 276 21.21 -18.82 11.09
N SER A 277 20.17 -19.67 11.28
CA SER A 277 19.85 -20.32 12.58
C SER A 277 20.89 -21.34 13.02
#